data_841a09edb7f059dc7e707bbbe358af4e
#
_entry.id   841a09edb7f059dc7e707bbbe358af4e
#
_cell.length_a   1.000
_cell.length_b   1.000
_cell.length_c   1.000
_cell.angle_alpha   90.00
_cell.angle_beta   90.00
_cell.angle_gamma   90.00
#
_symmetry.space_group_name_H-M   'P 1'
#
loop_
_entity.id
_entity.type
_entity.pdbx_description
1 polymer ?
#
loop_
_entity_poly.entity_id
_entity_poly.type
_entity_poly.pdbx_seq_one_letter_code
_entity_poly.pdbx_strand_id
1 'polypeptide(L)'
;MMGSLIRFSIRFPGVIIGLALIVIAYGIYQIKQSPLNVFPEFSPTQVIIQTESAGFSSDLVEKLISQPIEDAISGTIGIKQIRSQSIPGLSVVTVIFEEDTDIYRNRQSISEKLSLLNGQLPNSINPTITPLTSSASSVLGIGITSKTKTDSQLRTVADTLIIPHLL
;
A
#
# COMPACT_ATOMS: atom_id res chain seq x y z
N MET A 1 26.97 -36.52 -27.72
CA MET A 1 27.10 -35.10 -27.37
C MET A 1 27.86 -34.85 -26.07
N MET A 2 27.64 -35.58 -24.97
CA MET A 2 28.36 -35.38 -23.70
C MET A 2 29.90 -35.57 -23.79
N GLY A 3 30.40 -36.54 -24.58
CA GLY A 3 31.87 -36.78 -24.70
C GLY A 3 32.66 -35.67 -25.37
N SER A 4 32.05 -34.85 -26.23
CA SER A 4 32.71 -33.70 -26.84
C SER A 4 32.86 -32.52 -25.89
N LEU A 5 31.86 -32.30 -25.02
CA LEU A 5 31.90 -31.27 -23.99
C LEU A 5 32.97 -31.56 -22.92
N ILE A 6 33.09 -32.84 -22.51
CA ILE A 6 34.12 -33.27 -21.55
C ILE A 6 35.53 -33.06 -22.13
N ARG A 7 35.79 -33.45 -23.39
CA ARG A 7 37.08 -33.25 -24.03
C ARG A 7 37.42 -31.78 -24.22
N PHE A 8 36.45 -30.94 -24.53
CA PHE A 8 36.63 -29.49 -24.65
C PHE A 8 37.00 -28.85 -23.30
N SER A 9 36.31 -29.25 -22.23
CA SER A 9 36.59 -28.75 -20.85
C SER A 9 38.02 -29.10 -20.42
N ILE A 10 38.48 -30.31 -20.69
CA ILE A 10 39.83 -30.74 -20.31
C ILE A 10 40.88 -30.04 -21.19
N ARG A 11 40.60 -29.77 -22.45
CA ARG A 11 41.54 -29.15 -23.39
C ARG A 11 41.73 -27.66 -23.17
N PHE A 12 40.68 -26.96 -22.66
CA PHE A 12 40.69 -25.50 -22.45
C PHE A 12 40.21 -25.11 -21.04
N PRO A 13 40.93 -25.51 -19.97
CA PRO A 13 40.50 -25.25 -18.61
C PRO A 13 40.37 -23.74 -18.29
N GLY A 14 41.24 -22.90 -18.88
CA GLY A 14 41.17 -21.43 -18.67
C GLY A 14 39.89 -20.80 -19.18
N VAL A 15 39.34 -21.30 -20.30
CA VAL A 15 38.09 -20.79 -20.87
C VAL A 15 36.92 -21.15 -19.95
N ILE A 16 36.92 -22.37 -19.40
CA ILE A 16 35.84 -22.81 -18.47
C ILE A 16 35.90 -22.03 -17.17
N ILE A 17 37.09 -21.81 -16.60
CA ILE A 17 37.28 -21.01 -15.39
C ILE A 17 36.83 -19.56 -15.63
N GLY A 18 37.21 -18.96 -16.76
CA GLY A 18 36.80 -17.61 -17.13
C GLY A 18 35.29 -17.47 -17.24
N LEU A 19 34.63 -18.43 -17.90
CA LEU A 19 33.19 -18.45 -18.03
C LEU A 19 32.48 -18.62 -16.66
N ALA A 20 33.04 -19.48 -15.81
CA ALA A 20 32.51 -19.66 -14.46
C ALA A 20 32.60 -18.37 -13.62
N LEU A 21 33.72 -17.65 -13.71
CA LEU A 21 33.88 -16.37 -13.01
C LEU A 21 32.92 -15.30 -13.52
N ILE A 22 32.64 -15.25 -14.82
CA ILE A 22 31.66 -14.32 -15.40
C ILE A 22 30.25 -14.64 -14.87
N VAL A 23 29.86 -15.92 -14.83
CA VAL A 23 28.55 -16.34 -14.32
C VAL A 23 28.41 -16.00 -12.83
N ILE A 24 29.47 -16.21 -12.04
CA ILE A 24 29.47 -15.87 -10.60
C ILE A 24 29.34 -14.35 -10.42
N ALA A 25 30.12 -13.56 -11.15
CA ALA A 25 30.06 -12.11 -11.09
C ALA A 25 28.67 -11.58 -11.47
N TYR A 26 28.08 -12.13 -12.53
CA TYR A 26 26.73 -11.80 -12.96
C TYR A 26 25.66 -12.19 -11.90
N GLY A 27 25.83 -13.35 -11.28
CA GLY A 27 24.95 -13.80 -10.18
C GLY A 27 24.98 -12.85 -8.98
N ILE A 28 26.19 -12.43 -8.57
CA ILE A 28 26.36 -11.45 -7.47
C ILE A 28 25.73 -10.09 -7.85
N TYR A 29 25.89 -9.65 -9.09
CA TYR A 29 25.28 -8.43 -9.58
C TYR A 29 23.74 -8.49 -9.53
N GLN A 30 23.14 -9.59 -9.97
CA GLN A 30 21.69 -9.81 -9.95
C GLN A 30 21.13 -9.86 -8.54
N ILE A 31 21.82 -10.50 -7.59
CA ILE A 31 21.39 -10.56 -6.18
C ILE A 31 21.31 -9.15 -5.57
N LYS A 32 22.25 -8.26 -5.89
CA LYS A 32 22.25 -6.89 -5.41
C LYS A 32 21.11 -6.04 -5.97
N GLN A 33 20.61 -6.37 -7.15
CA GLN A 33 19.50 -5.64 -7.80
C GLN A 33 18.14 -6.32 -7.61
N SER A 34 18.12 -7.52 -7.04
CA SER A 34 16.86 -8.22 -6.80
C SER A 34 16.08 -7.50 -5.67
N PRO A 35 14.86 -7.02 -5.94
CA PRO A 35 14.01 -6.47 -4.90
C PRO A 35 13.61 -7.61 -3.96
N LEU A 36 14.22 -7.65 -2.77
CA LEU A 36 13.86 -8.60 -1.74
C LEU A 36 12.60 -8.11 -1.02
N ASN A 37 11.44 -8.51 -1.50
CA ASN A 37 10.21 -8.38 -0.73
C ASN A 37 10.21 -9.45 0.36
N VAL A 38 10.68 -9.09 1.55
CA VAL A 38 10.75 -9.97 2.73
C VAL A 38 9.35 -10.41 3.18
N PHE A 39 8.36 -9.55 2.96
CA PHE A 39 6.95 -9.84 3.18
C PHE A 39 6.21 -9.75 1.85
N PRO A 40 5.78 -10.87 1.26
CA PRO A 40 4.90 -10.81 0.11
C PRO A 40 3.61 -10.09 0.53
N GLU A 41 3.28 -9.02 -0.18
CA GLU A 41 2.01 -8.33 0.01
C GLU A 41 0.90 -9.22 -0.57
N PHE A 42 0.23 -9.96 0.31
CA PHE A 42 -0.96 -10.73 -0.07
C PHE A 42 -2.21 -9.86 -0.24
N SER A 43 -2.08 -8.56 0.04
CA SER A 43 -3.18 -7.62 -0.15
C SER A 43 -3.37 -7.33 -1.64
N PRO A 44 -4.58 -7.44 -2.16
CA PRO A 44 -4.86 -7.05 -3.54
C PRO A 44 -4.56 -5.57 -3.75
N THR A 45 -4.25 -5.18 -4.98
CA THR A 45 -4.08 -3.77 -5.36
C THR A 45 -5.38 -3.02 -5.06
N GLN A 46 -5.37 -2.15 -4.04
CA GLN A 46 -6.57 -1.45 -3.58
C GLN A 46 -6.32 0.01 -3.29
N VAL A 47 -7.36 0.82 -3.50
CA VAL A 47 -7.41 2.23 -3.12
C VAL A 47 -8.54 2.40 -2.11
N ILE A 48 -8.23 3.02 -0.97
CA ILE A 48 -9.21 3.28 0.09
C ILE A 48 -9.50 4.77 0.10
N ILE A 49 -10.79 5.11 0.03
CA ILE A 49 -11.31 6.46 0.10
C ILE A 49 -12.02 6.60 1.43
N GLN A 50 -11.63 7.58 2.23
CA GLN A 50 -12.27 7.92 3.49
C GLN A 50 -12.91 9.30 3.41
N THR A 51 -14.13 9.41 3.91
CA THR A 51 -14.89 10.66 3.88
C THR A 51 -15.54 10.88 5.22
N GLU A 52 -15.06 11.86 5.96
CA GLU A 52 -15.64 12.25 7.24
C GLU A 52 -16.91 13.08 7.03
N SER A 53 -17.97 12.75 7.78
CA SER A 53 -19.29 13.35 7.66
C SER A 53 -19.95 13.50 9.02
N ALA A 54 -19.33 14.28 9.90
CA ALA A 54 -19.78 14.48 11.26
C ALA A 54 -21.26 14.85 11.34
N GLY A 55 -22.01 14.16 12.21
CA GLY A 55 -23.43 14.41 12.44
C GLY A 55 -24.39 13.64 11.52
N PHE A 56 -23.91 12.87 10.55
CA PHE A 56 -24.76 12.05 9.70
C PHE A 56 -24.93 10.64 10.29
N SER A 57 -26.16 10.10 10.21
CA SER A 57 -26.42 8.69 10.49
C SER A 57 -25.87 7.80 9.37
N SER A 58 -25.70 6.50 9.60
CA SER A 58 -25.20 5.55 8.59
C SER A 58 -26.01 5.58 7.28
N ASP A 59 -27.35 5.67 7.37
CA ASP A 59 -28.24 5.75 6.20
C ASP A 59 -28.01 7.04 5.38
N LEU A 60 -27.76 8.17 6.06
CA LEU A 60 -27.46 9.43 5.38
C LEU A 60 -26.06 9.39 4.75
N VAL A 61 -25.08 8.81 5.46
CA VAL A 61 -23.72 8.62 4.94
C VAL A 61 -23.76 7.76 3.68
N GLU A 62 -24.52 6.66 3.70
CA GLU A 62 -24.66 5.77 2.54
C GLU A 62 -25.25 6.52 1.35
N LYS A 63 -26.44 7.14 1.50
CA LYS A 63 -27.17 7.75 0.40
C LYS A 63 -26.52 9.02 -0.16
N LEU A 64 -25.94 9.84 0.73
CA LEU A 64 -25.45 11.17 0.34
C LEU A 64 -23.94 11.21 0.07
N ILE A 65 -23.20 10.18 0.48
CA ILE A 65 -21.73 10.17 0.37
C ILE A 65 -21.23 8.89 -0.31
N SER A 66 -21.53 7.71 0.25
CA SER A 66 -20.99 6.45 -0.29
C SER A 66 -21.48 6.16 -1.69
N GLN A 67 -22.79 6.22 -1.95
CA GLN A 67 -23.37 5.96 -3.26
C GLN A 67 -22.87 6.93 -4.34
N PRO A 68 -22.88 8.27 -4.14
CA PRO A 68 -22.31 9.19 -5.13
C PRO A 68 -20.83 8.94 -5.44
N ILE A 69 -20.03 8.53 -4.44
CA ILE A 69 -18.64 8.16 -4.65
C ILE A 69 -18.54 6.88 -5.49
N GLU A 70 -19.30 5.84 -5.13
CA GLU A 70 -19.34 4.58 -5.90
C GLU A 70 -19.76 4.81 -7.35
N ASP A 71 -20.79 5.60 -7.59
CA ASP A 71 -21.29 5.92 -8.92
C ASP A 71 -20.21 6.64 -9.76
N ALA A 72 -19.52 7.61 -9.16
CA ALA A 72 -18.47 8.36 -9.84
C ALA A 72 -17.26 7.49 -10.24
N ILE A 73 -16.90 6.50 -9.41
CA ILE A 73 -15.72 5.65 -9.63
C ILE A 73 -16.03 4.37 -10.42
N SER A 74 -17.29 3.93 -10.47
CA SER A 74 -17.71 2.66 -11.09
C SER A 74 -17.29 2.50 -12.55
N GLY A 75 -17.13 3.61 -13.29
CA GLY A 75 -16.66 3.61 -14.67
C GLY A 75 -15.14 3.60 -14.85
N THR A 76 -14.35 3.38 -13.81
CA THR A 76 -12.87 3.36 -13.91
C THR A 76 -12.41 1.98 -14.40
N ILE A 77 -11.49 1.98 -15.38
CA ILE A 77 -10.95 0.75 -15.96
C ILE A 77 -10.08 0.01 -14.95
N GLY A 78 -10.17 -1.33 -14.95
CA GLY A 78 -9.36 -2.21 -14.10
C GLY A 78 -9.91 -2.41 -12.68
N ILE A 79 -11.11 -1.92 -12.38
CA ILE A 79 -11.78 -2.21 -11.11
C ILE A 79 -12.34 -3.64 -11.15
N LYS A 80 -11.92 -4.45 -10.18
CA LYS A 80 -12.44 -5.80 -9.93
C LYS A 80 -13.67 -5.77 -9.02
N GLN A 81 -13.63 -4.94 -7.98
CA GLN A 81 -14.71 -4.83 -7.00
C GLN A 81 -14.66 -3.49 -6.26
N ILE A 82 -15.83 -2.95 -5.93
CA ILE A 82 -16.01 -1.83 -5.01
C ILE A 82 -16.74 -2.36 -3.77
N ARG A 83 -16.29 -1.95 -2.61
CA ARG A 83 -16.92 -2.21 -1.31
C ARG A 83 -17.01 -0.92 -0.53
N SER A 84 -18.18 -0.60 -0.01
CA SER A 84 -18.36 0.53 0.90
C SER A 84 -18.79 0.07 2.29
N GLN A 85 -18.42 0.86 3.25
CA GLN A 85 -18.85 0.73 4.64
C GLN A 85 -19.26 2.11 5.13
N SER A 86 -20.55 2.26 5.43
CA SER A 86 -21.15 3.49 5.94
C SER A 86 -21.41 3.34 7.42
N ILE A 87 -20.70 4.09 8.25
CA ILE A 87 -20.90 4.17 9.69
C ILE A 87 -21.28 5.61 10.07
N PRO A 88 -21.88 5.85 11.24
CA PRO A 88 -22.22 7.22 11.64
C PRO A 88 -21.00 8.14 11.60
N GLY A 89 -21.06 9.18 10.80
CA GLY A 89 -20.00 10.18 10.66
C GLY A 89 -18.84 9.80 9.76
N LEU A 90 -18.80 8.59 9.14
CA LEU A 90 -17.68 8.18 8.27
C LEU A 90 -18.14 7.23 7.16
N SER A 91 -17.72 7.53 5.93
CA SER A 91 -17.77 6.62 4.79
C SER A 91 -16.38 6.08 4.46
N VAL A 92 -16.26 4.78 4.26
CA VAL A 92 -15.05 4.11 3.79
C VAL A 92 -15.38 3.33 2.53
N VAL A 93 -14.85 3.76 1.39
CA VAL A 93 -15.01 3.07 0.10
C VAL A 93 -13.70 2.44 -0.30
N THR A 94 -13.67 1.12 -0.42
CA THR A 94 -12.51 0.33 -0.84
C THR A 94 -12.69 -0.13 -2.27
N VAL A 95 -11.79 0.31 -3.14
CA VAL A 95 -11.74 -0.06 -4.56
C VAL A 95 -10.65 -1.07 -4.77
N ILE A 96 -11.01 -2.28 -5.16
CA ILE A 96 -10.09 -3.39 -5.43
C ILE A 96 -9.89 -3.45 -6.95
N PHE A 97 -8.64 -3.42 -7.38
CA PHE A 97 -8.24 -3.48 -8.78
C PHE A 97 -7.74 -4.88 -9.16
N GLU A 98 -7.61 -5.12 -10.45
CA GLU A 98 -6.97 -6.33 -10.96
C GLU A 98 -5.48 -6.34 -10.62
N GLU A 99 -4.90 -7.55 -10.50
CA GLU A 99 -3.55 -7.76 -9.95
C GLU A 99 -2.44 -7.14 -10.82
N ASP A 100 -2.65 -7.04 -12.13
CA ASP A 100 -1.67 -6.52 -13.10
C ASP A 100 -1.73 -5.00 -13.29
N THR A 101 -2.45 -4.27 -12.41
CA THR A 101 -2.61 -2.83 -12.54
C THR A 101 -1.63 -2.05 -11.67
N ASP A 102 -1.16 -0.90 -12.18
CA ASP A 102 -0.28 0.00 -11.44
C ASP A 102 -1.08 0.80 -10.40
N ILE A 103 -0.73 0.64 -9.12
CA ILE A 103 -1.41 1.31 -8.00
C ILE A 103 -1.37 2.84 -8.10
N TYR A 104 -0.29 3.43 -8.62
CA TYR A 104 -0.16 4.87 -8.75
C TYR A 104 -1.10 5.43 -9.83
N ARG A 105 -1.21 4.73 -10.96
CA ARG A 105 -2.19 5.05 -12.02
C ARG A 105 -3.61 4.90 -11.53
N ASN A 106 -3.90 3.84 -10.79
CA ASN A 106 -5.22 3.61 -10.21
C ASN A 106 -5.59 4.75 -9.26
N ARG A 107 -4.69 5.16 -8.36
CA ARG A 107 -4.89 6.31 -7.47
C ARG A 107 -5.12 7.61 -8.22
N GLN A 108 -4.35 7.85 -9.28
CA GLN A 108 -4.52 9.02 -10.12
C GLN A 108 -5.91 9.06 -10.75
N SER A 109 -6.35 7.95 -11.37
CA SER A 109 -7.68 7.84 -11.98
C SER A 109 -8.81 8.05 -10.97
N ILE A 110 -8.69 7.46 -9.77
CA ILE A 110 -9.66 7.69 -8.68
C ILE A 110 -9.65 9.16 -8.24
N SER A 111 -8.48 9.77 -8.07
CA SER A 111 -8.35 11.18 -7.69
C SER A 111 -9.03 12.11 -8.68
N GLU A 112 -8.87 11.87 -9.99
CA GLU A 112 -9.53 12.61 -11.05
C GLU A 112 -11.06 12.49 -10.97
N LYS A 113 -11.58 11.27 -10.76
CA LYS A 113 -13.01 11.03 -10.59
C LYS A 113 -13.57 11.71 -9.34
N LEU A 114 -12.88 11.65 -8.21
CA LEU A 114 -13.28 12.32 -6.98
C LEU A 114 -13.27 13.84 -7.13
N SER A 115 -12.36 14.40 -7.92
CA SER A 115 -12.31 15.84 -8.19
C SER A 115 -13.58 16.33 -8.89
N LEU A 116 -14.25 15.51 -9.68
CA LEU A 116 -15.52 15.83 -10.32
C LEU A 116 -16.69 15.91 -9.34
N LEU A 117 -16.56 15.28 -8.16
CA LEU A 117 -17.56 15.33 -7.09
C LEU A 117 -17.42 16.55 -6.19
N ASN A 118 -16.35 17.36 -6.35
CA ASN A 118 -16.15 18.56 -5.55
C ASN A 118 -17.34 19.51 -5.70
N GLY A 119 -17.95 19.87 -4.58
CA GLY A 119 -19.14 20.73 -4.52
C GLY A 119 -20.47 20.01 -4.80
N GLN A 120 -20.49 18.72 -5.14
CA GLN A 120 -21.71 17.94 -5.29
C GLN A 120 -22.10 17.22 -4.00
N LEU A 121 -21.14 16.99 -3.10
CA LEU A 121 -21.40 16.39 -1.80
C LEU A 121 -21.91 17.43 -0.80
N PRO A 122 -22.77 17.01 0.17
CA PRO A 122 -23.32 17.91 1.18
C PRO A 122 -22.25 18.57 2.04
N ASN A 123 -22.51 19.77 2.54
CA ASN A 123 -21.67 20.47 3.51
C ASN A 123 -20.19 20.64 3.13
N SER A 124 -19.87 20.72 1.84
CA SER A 124 -18.48 20.80 1.34
C SER A 124 -17.58 19.67 1.85
N ILE A 125 -18.16 18.48 2.08
CA ILE A 125 -17.43 17.29 2.47
C ILE A 125 -16.53 16.88 1.29
N ASN A 126 -15.25 16.64 1.58
CA ASN A 126 -14.27 16.23 0.58
C ASN A 126 -13.79 14.81 0.82
N PRO A 127 -13.93 13.90 -0.15
CA PRO A 127 -13.37 12.57 -0.07
C PRO A 127 -11.84 12.64 -0.08
N THR A 128 -11.19 11.86 0.78
CA THR A 128 -9.73 11.77 0.83
C THR A 128 -9.27 10.35 0.52
N ILE A 129 -8.25 10.21 -0.33
CA ILE A 129 -7.63 8.91 -0.59
C ILE A 129 -6.61 8.65 0.51
N THR A 130 -6.78 7.53 1.22
CA THR A 130 -5.85 7.11 2.28
C THR A 130 -4.45 6.89 1.69
N PRO A 131 -3.38 7.29 2.39
CA PRO A 131 -2.01 6.99 1.98
C PRO A 131 -1.80 5.49 1.77
N LEU A 132 -0.88 5.14 0.87
CA LEU A 132 -0.48 3.74 0.68
C LEU A 132 0.16 3.24 1.97
N THR A 133 -0.43 2.19 2.55
CA THR A 133 0.13 1.47 3.69
C THR A 133 0.62 0.12 3.23
N SER A 134 1.87 -0.19 3.51
CA SER A 134 2.46 -1.52 3.32
C SER A 134 2.33 -2.34 4.61
N SER A 135 2.40 -3.65 4.51
CA SER A 135 2.51 -4.55 5.67
C SER A 135 3.71 -4.24 6.57
N ALA A 136 4.71 -3.52 6.02
CA ALA A 136 5.89 -3.04 6.73
C ALA A 136 5.74 -1.61 7.30
N SER A 137 4.55 -1.00 7.29
CA SER A 137 4.32 0.38 7.76
C SER A 137 4.44 0.54 9.29
N SER A 138 4.31 -0.54 10.05
CA SER A 138 4.55 -0.57 11.51
C SER A 138 5.86 -1.27 11.80
N VAL A 139 6.92 -0.49 12.03
CA VAL A 139 8.27 -1.01 12.26
C VAL A 139 8.54 -1.26 13.75
N LEU A 140 7.91 -0.48 14.64
CA LEU A 140 8.15 -0.55 16.07
C LEU A 140 6.88 -0.23 16.87
N GLY A 141 6.56 -1.08 17.82
CA GLY A 141 5.53 -0.83 18.83
C GLY A 141 6.17 -0.66 20.21
N ILE A 142 6.00 0.50 20.84
CA ILE A 142 6.52 0.80 22.17
C ILE A 142 5.38 0.81 23.17
N GLY A 143 5.41 -0.12 24.14
CA GLY A 143 4.49 -0.13 25.27
C GLY A 143 5.06 0.66 26.46
N ILE A 144 4.29 1.63 26.96
CA ILE A 144 4.67 2.44 28.10
C ILE A 144 3.76 2.09 29.28
N THR A 145 4.34 1.69 30.40
CA THR A 145 3.61 1.39 31.63
C THR A 145 4.20 2.15 32.83
N SER A 146 3.37 2.54 33.79
CA SER A 146 3.84 3.16 35.04
C SER A 146 3.01 2.68 36.22
N LYS A 147 3.64 2.52 37.36
CA LYS A 147 2.98 2.20 38.63
C LYS A 147 2.44 3.42 39.36
N THR A 148 2.86 4.64 38.97
CA THR A 148 2.62 5.87 39.71
C THR A 148 1.86 6.95 38.92
N LYS A 149 1.80 6.83 37.59
CA LYS A 149 1.16 7.82 36.70
C LYS A 149 -0.11 7.25 36.10
N THR A 150 -1.11 8.12 35.91
CA THR A 150 -2.35 7.76 35.22
C THR A 150 -2.15 7.68 33.70
N ASP A 151 -3.04 6.99 33.01
CA ASP A 151 -2.96 6.80 31.54
C ASP A 151 -2.91 8.14 30.78
N SER A 152 -3.64 9.16 31.26
CA SER A 152 -3.61 10.50 30.66
C SER A 152 -2.25 11.18 30.81
N GLN A 153 -1.58 11.01 31.97
CA GLN A 153 -0.24 11.54 32.20
C GLN A 153 0.81 10.77 31.40
N LEU A 154 0.63 9.45 31.23
CA LEU A 154 1.51 8.65 30.37
C LEU A 154 1.40 9.07 28.91
N ARG A 155 0.20 9.33 28.44
CA ARG A 155 -0.02 9.85 27.09
C ARG A 155 0.66 11.20 26.87
N THR A 156 0.54 12.12 27.83
CA THR A 156 1.22 13.42 27.75
C THR A 156 2.74 13.27 27.68
N VAL A 157 3.33 12.36 28.47
CA VAL A 157 4.77 12.07 28.42
C VAL A 157 5.17 11.44 27.10
N ALA A 158 4.34 10.53 26.55
CA ALA A 158 4.57 9.95 25.23
C ALA A 158 4.60 11.01 24.14
N ASP A 159 3.59 11.87 24.10
CA ASP A 159 3.41 12.89 23.07
C ASP A 159 4.46 14.01 23.14
N THR A 160 4.91 14.38 24.36
CA THR A 160 5.84 15.53 24.55
C THR A 160 7.30 15.14 24.60
N LEU A 161 7.65 13.94 25.10
CA LEU A 161 9.03 13.52 25.31
C LEU A 161 9.46 12.39 24.36
N ILE A 162 8.62 11.40 24.12
CA ILE A 162 9.05 10.19 23.42
C ILE A 162 8.90 10.34 21.91
N ILE A 163 7.75 10.78 21.43
CA ILE A 163 7.49 10.91 19.98
C ILE A 163 8.46 11.86 19.30
N PRO A 164 8.75 13.08 19.83
CA PRO A 164 9.68 14.01 19.18
C PRO A 164 11.14 13.53 19.13
N HIS A 165 11.52 12.52 19.93
CA HIS A 165 12.87 11.95 19.94
C HIS A 165 12.99 10.70 19.05
N LEU A 166 11.87 10.17 18.55
CA LEU A 166 11.81 8.99 17.68
C LEU A 166 11.58 9.34 16.22
N LEU A 167 11.12 10.54 15.94
CA LEU A 167 10.92 11.11 14.59
C LEU A 167 12.08 12.02 14.20
#